data_792d18714aff10c55612727c7ac6890a
#
_entry.id   792d18714aff10c55612727c7ac6890a
#
_cell.length_a   1.000
_cell.length_b   1.000
_cell.length_c   1.000
_cell.angle_alpha   90.00
_cell.angle_beta   90.00
_cell.angle_gamma   90.00
#
_symmetry.space_group_name_H-M   'P 1'
#
loop_
_entity.id
_entity.type
_entity.pdbx_description
1 polymer ?
#
loop_
_entity_poly.entity_id
_entity_poly.type
_entity_poly.pdbx_seq_one_letter_code
_entity_poly.pdbx_strand_id
1 'polypeptide(L)'
;MRTKINIKVVVGVFSFLLPLSFLFSSCSEQMDYKEYSIYDAAYMQKKFERAGGLLSTIYADLDSDFGNYDGATLSSATDEAVYSHDGNAIESFFNGAWSPANANSSLWTTCYHGIAYCNLFLDEFTGLTFDDYVLDKNYMAEMYQYNNYQWEARFLRAYYYFLLVRQYGGVPLITSNMSADDASRQPRATADEVFAFIDSECEAIKDQITKDYGDLGDLAMSPANNGRANNLAVLALRARAALYHASPLFNANNDKNLWQKAAELNKAVLDSCSARKMKLSTDYKGLFIGNTNWSDSKATGEIIFGRRMPTENRNFETYNFPVGMTGAGAGGGGGNCPTYNLVSAYEDGDSRKEQTIACNGDSWPNANTVPLETYYGGVNGLPNAYATPTGYYLKKYVTESVQIAGNGANTCKHVWVTFRLGEFYLNYAEALFNLSGDGYTAPTGYAASAKPSYYINQIRKRAGLKDMETGLSAADFKAAYEKERFVELAFEGHRFFDVRRWKEADKYFTNIQGIDIKKTADGQFTETPKTVQTRQWNDKMYLFPIPQSEILKSGGALTQNPGW
;
A
#
# COMPACT_ATOMS: atom_id res chain seq x y z
N MET A 1 45.09 43.56 -40.59
CA MET A 1 46.22 44.43 -40.22
C MET A 1 46.86 43.81 -38.99
N ARG A 2 47.94 43.04 -39.11
CA ARG A 2 49.36 43.42 -39.07
C ARG A 2 49.58 44.52 -38.05
N THR A 3 50.30 44.25 -36.93
CA THR A 3 51.74 44.29 -36.90
C THR A 3 52.28 43.64 -35.66
N LYS A 4 53.32 42.87 -35.86
CA LYS A 4 54.38 42.38 -34.93
C LYS A 4 55.17 43.54 -34.39
N ILE A 5 55.86 43.36 -33.27
CA ILE A 5 57.29 43.71 -33.09
C ILE A 5 57.85 42.95 -31.90
N ASN A 6 59.01 42.46 -32.16
CA ASN A 6 59.99 41.66 -31.39
C ASN A 6 60.95 42.53 -30.55
N ILE A 7 61.75 41.80 -29.78
CA ILE A 7 63.20 41.94 -29.57
C ILE A 7 63.62 42.19 -28.12
N LYS A 8 64.22 41.26 -27.55
CA LYS A 8 65.63 40.85 -27.24
C LYS A 8 66.19 41.44 -25.95
N VAL A 9 66.61 40.55 -25.09
CA VAL A 9 67.99 40.07 -24.75
C VAL A 9 68.78 40.99 -23.81
N VAL A 10 69.28 40.43 -22.67
CA VAL A 10 70.67 40.12 -22.35
C VAL A 10 70.81 39.81 -20.86
N VAL A 11 71.10 38.58 -20.50
CA VAL A 11 72.27 37.96 -19.89
C VAL A 11 72.97 38.69 -18.72
N GLY A 12 73.14 38.04 -17.62
CA GLY A 12 74.08 38.36 -16.55
C GLY A 12 74.14 37.29 -15.46
N VAL A 13 75.11 36.45 -15.55
CA VAL A 13 75.56 35.37 -14.70
C VAL A 13 76.10 35.90 -13.37
N PHE A 14 75.89 35.24 -12.22
CA PHE A 14 76.94 34.63 -11.42
C PHE A 14 76.41 33.81 -10.23
N SER A 15 77.00 32.67 -10.06
CA SER A 15 76.90 31.66 -9.02
C SER A 15 77.13 32.12 -7.60
N PHE A 16 76.40 31.49 -6.66
CA PHE A 16 77.02 31.04 -5.41
C PHE A 16 76.26 29.77 -4.91
N LEU A 17 76.98 28.69 -4.92
CA LEU A 17 76.60 27.40 -4.31
C LEU A 17 76.75 27.49 -2.79
N LEU A 18 75.68 27.06 -2.10
CA LEU A 18 75.81 26.41 -0.79
C LEU A 18 74.61 25.45 -0.61
N PRO A 19 74.82 24.20 -0.27
CA PRO A 19 73.76 23.23 -0.10
C PRO A 19 73.16 23.36 1.30
N LEU A 20 71.93 23.82 1.40
CA LEU A 20 71.15 23.69 2.61
C LEU A 20 70.14 22.53 2.37
N SER A 21 70.58 21.34 2.80
CA SER A 21 69.72 20.18 2.90
C SER A 21 68.63 20.43 3.97
N PHE A 22 67.54 21.01 3.57
CA PHE A 22 66.31 20.93 4.34
C PHE A 22 65.68 19.57 4.08
N LEU A 23 65.73 18.73 5.09
CA LEU A 23 64.92 17.55 5.25
C LEU A 23 63.43 18.00 5.23
N PHE A 24 62.84 18.01 4.07
CA PHE A 24 61.35 17.94 3.98
C PHE A 24 60.97 16.54 4.38
N SER A 25 60.82 16.33 5.69
CA SER A 25 59.95 15.28 6.19
C SER A 25 58.53 15.63 5.70
N SER A 26 58.17 15.14 4.53
CA SER A 26 56.83 15.23 4.00
C SER A 26 55.92 14.43 4.93
N CYS A 27 55.13 15.10 5.71
CA CYS A 27 53.96 14.52 6.34
C CYS A 27 52.96 14.15 5.23
N SER A 28 53.28 13.13 4.42
CA SER A 28 52.39 12.62 3.41
C SER A 28 51.21 11.82 4.00
N GLU A 29 51.27 11.47 5.29
CA GLU A 29 50.18 10.73 5.96
C GLU A 29 49.04 11.60 6.47
N GLN A 30 49.12 12.93 6.42
CA GLN A 30 48.05 13.83 6.87
C GLN A 30 47.26 14.50 5.74
N MET A 31 47.56 14.20 4.48
CA MET A 31 46.83 14.71 3.32
C MET A 31 46.13 13.62 2.51
N ASP A 32 46.06 12.40 2.98
CA ASP A 32 45.06 11.46 2.46
C ASP A 32 43.68 11.89 3.02
N TYR A 33 43.13 12.90 2.37
CA TYR A 33 41.72 13.20 2.46
C TYR A 33 41.00 11.96 1.92
N LYS A 34 40.69 11.04 2.83
CA LYS A 34 39.75 9.98 2.52
C LYS A 34 38.45 10.69 2.16
N GLU A 35 38.16 10.74 0.89
CA GLU A 35 36.89 11.20 0.39
C GLU A 35 35.82 10.27 0.99
N TYR A 36 35.21 10.72 2.10
CA TYR A 36 34.14 9.99 2.81
C TYR A 36 32.82 10.05 2.02
N SER A 37 32.88 10.08 0.70
CA SER A 37 31.70 10.06 -0.16
C SER A 37 31.17 8.65 -0.43
N ILE A 38 31.91 7.60 -0.05
CA ILE A 38 31.46 6.20 -0.15
C ILE A 38 31.33 5.66 1.27
N TYR A 39 30.10 5.53 1.75
CA TYR A 39 29.79 4.87 3.01
C TYR A 39 29.91 3.35 2.79
N ASP A 40 31.05 2.77 3.16
CA ASP A 40 31.22 1.32 3.18
C ASP A 40 30.46 0.67 4.35
N ALA A 41 30.29 -0.65 4.30
CA ALA A 41 29.60 -1.39 5.35
C ALA A 41 30.24 -1.15 6.73
N ALA A 42 31.57 -1.12 6.83
CA ALA A 42 32.30 -0.91 8.08
C ALA A 42 32.00 0.48 8.69
N TYR A 43 31.81 1.49 7.86
CA TYR A 43 31.38 2.82 8.33
C TYR A 43 29.92 2.81 8.81
N MET A 44 29.05 2.14 8.07
CA MET A 44 27.63 2.06 8.42
C MET A 44 27.38 1.27 9.73
N GLN A 45 28.18 0.23 9.98
CA GLN A 45 28.06 -0.64 11.15
C GLN A 45 28.50 0.01 12.48
N LYS A 46 29.11 1.19 12.46
CA LYS A 46 29.64 1.84 13.67
C LYS A 46 28.60 2.60 14.49
N LYS A 47 27.40 2.87 13.99
CA LYS A 47 26.42 3.71 14.66
C LYS A 47 25.00 3.16 14.54
N PHE A 48 24.24 3.23 15.62
CA PHE A 48 22.83 2.88 15.67
C PHE A 48 22.01 3.58 14.60
N GLU A 49 22.19 4.90 14.44
CA GLU A 49 21.41 5.70 13.48
C GLU A 49 21.63 5.24 12.04
N ARG A 50 22.82 4.75 11.72
CA ARG A 50 23.15 4.26 10.36
C ARG A 50 22.50 2.92 10.07
N ALA A 51 22.55 1.98 11.02
CA ALA A 51 21.83 0.72 10.93
C ALA A 51 20.32 0.96 10.86
N GLY A 52 19.79 1.87 11.69
CA GLY A 52 18.40 2.32 11.64
C GLY A 52 18.02 3.01 10.33
N GLY A 53 18.96 3.77 9.73
CA GLY A 53 18.79 4.40 8.43
C GLY A 53 18.61 3.38 7.30
N LEU A 54 19.41 2.29 7.32
CA LEU A 54 19.25 1.20 6.35
C LEU A 54 17.87 0.53 6.47
N LEU A 55 17.42 0.26 7.71
CA LEU A 55 16.07 -0.27 7.92
C LEU A 55 14.99 0.71 7.45
N SER A 56 15.18 2.01 7.65
CA SER A 56 14.25 3.04 7.16
C SER A 56 14.16 3.06 5.64
N THR A 57 15.26 2.79 4.93
CA THR A 57 15.29 2.61 3.47
C THR A 57 14.42 1.43 3.05
N ILE A 58 14.49 0.30 3.80
CA ILE A 58 13.62 -0.85 3.55
C ILE A 58 12.14 -0.46 3.73
N TYR A 59 11.79 0.24 4.81
CA TYR A 59 10.41 0.72 5.03
C TYR A 59 9.90 1.68 3.95
N ALA A 60 10.79 2.43 3.29
CA ALA A 60 10.41 3.37 2.24
C ALA A 60 9.82 2.69 1.00
N ASP A 61 10.12 1.40 0.78
CA ASP A 61 9.60 0.61 -0.32
C ASP A 61 8.19 0.00 -0.05
N LEU A 62 7.62 0.20 1.15
CA LEU A 62 6.24 -0.20 1.41
C LEU A 62 5.29 0.41 0.39
N ASP A 63 4.31 -0.37 -0.07
CA ASP A 63 3.32 0.10 -1.01
C ASP A 63 2.35 1.12 -0.39
N SER A 64 1.82 1.96 -1.23
CA SER A 64 0.71 2.88 -0.95
C SER A 64 0.07 3.24 -2.29
N ASP A 65 -1.18 3.67 -2.28
CA ASP A 65 -1.85 4.08 -3.50
C ASP A 65 -2.54 5.46 -3.34
N PHE A 66 -1.72 6.50 -3.32
CA PHE A 66 -2.15 7.89 -3.35
C PHE A 66 -2.04 8.51 -4.75
N GLY A 67 -2.48 7.76 -5.78
CA GLY A 67 -2.46 8.22 -7.16
C GLY A 67 -1.20 7.79 -7.93
N ASN A 68 -0.81 6.53 -7.80
CA ASN A 68 0.40 5.96 -8.42
C ASN A 68 0.38 5.94 -9.95
N TYR A 69 -0.77 6.16 -10.55
CA TYR A 69 -0.99 6.19 -12.01
C TYR A 69 -1.36 7.60 -12.46
N ASP A 70 -0.46 8.57 -12.30
CA ASP A 70 -0.67 9.99 -12.63
C ASP A 70 -1.95 10.56 -11.98
N GLY A 71 -2.11 10.34 -10.67
CA GLY A 71 -3.26 10.74 -9.88
C GLY A 71 -4.36 9.68 -9.77
N ALA A 72 -4.42 8.71 -10.68
CA ALA A 72 -5.34 7.59 -10.55
C ALA A 72 -4.83 6.56 -9.54
N THR A 73 -5.75 5.98 -8.78
CA THR A 73 -5.52 4.82 -7.92
C THR A 73 -5.92 3.53 -8.63
N LEU A 74 -5.45 2.40 -8.12
CA LEU A 74 -5.79 1.07 -8.64
C LEU A 74 -7.31 0.79 -8.59
N SER A 75 -8.04 1.46 -7.71
CA SER A 75 -9.52 1.42 -7.65
C SER A 75 -10.16 1.83 -8.98
N SER A 76 -9.54 2.77 -9.71
CA SER A 76 -10.02 3.21 -11.02
C SER A 76 -9.83 2.17 -12.15
N ALA A 77 -9.13 1.06 -11.87
CA ALA A 77 -9.10 -0.12 -12.74
C ALA A 77 -10.11 -1.21 -12.31
N THR A 78 -11.05 -0.88 -11.42
CA THR A 78 -12.07 -1.79 -10.88
C THR A 78 -13.46 -1.19 -11.00
N ASP A 79 -14.48 -1.92 -10.56
CA ASP A 79 -15.84 -1.42 -10.42
C ASP A 79 -16.03 -0.43 -9.24
N GLU A 80 -14.95 -0.06 -8.52
CA GLU A 80 -14.99 0.98 -7.49
C GLU A 80 -15.03 2.40 -8.06
N ALA A 81 -14.22 2.68 -9.09
CA ALA A 81 -14.05 4.03 -9.61
C ALA A 81 -13.78 4.10 -11.11
N VAL A 82 -13.96 5.31 -11.65
CA VAL A 82 -13.44 5.76 -12.95
C VAL A 82 -12.59 7.00 -12.71
N TYR A 83 -11.41 7.06 -13.29
CA TYR A 83 -10.59 8.27 -13.25
C TYR A 83 -11.15 9.32 -14.24
N SER A 84 -11.27 10.56 -13.80
CA SER A 84 -11.95 11.62 -14.57
C SER A 84 -11.16 12.14 -15.78
N HIS A 85 -9.87 11.79 -15.88
CA HIS A 85 -9.00 12.22 -16.98
C HIS A 85 -8.79 11.07 -17.95
N ASP A 86 -9.21 11.23 -19.20
CA ASP A 86 -9.01 10.27 -20.27
C ASP A 86 -7.51 10.16 -20.66
N GLY A 87 -7.11 8.98 -21.12
CA GLY A 87 -5.74 8.71 -21.57
C GLY A 87 -4.75 8.50 -20.42
N ASN A 88 -5.23 8.29 -19.20
CA ASN A 88 -4.40 8.01 -18.04
C ASN A 88 -3.80 6.58 -18.11
N ALA A 89 -2.60 6.39 -17.52
CA ALA A 89 -1.89 5.12 -17.48
C ALA A 89 -2.74 3.97 -16.89
N ILE A 90 -3.69 4.27 -15.98
CA ILE A 90 -4.60 3.27 -15.37
C ILE A 90 -5.44 2.54 -16.42
N GLU A 91 -5.75 3.17 -17.54
CA GLU A 91 -6.58 2.58 -18.58
C GLU A 91 -5.93 1.35 -19.24
N SER A 92 -4.60 1.25 -19.21
CA SER A 92 -3.90 0.12 -19.79
C SER A 92 -4.33 -1.22 -19.18
N PHE A 93 -4.82 -1.24 -17.94
CA PHE A 93 -5.35 -2.45 -17.29
C PHE A 93 -6.63 -3.00 -17.97
N PHE A 94 -7.32 -2.21 -18.79
CA PHE A 94 -8.62 -2.62 -19.34
C PHE A 94 -8.90 -2.18 -20.79
N ASN A 95 -7.95 -1.49 -21.46
CA ASN A 95 -8.11 -1.03 -22.84
C ASN A 95 -7.36 -1.91 -23.88
N GLY A 96 -6.73 -3.01 -23.43
CA GLY A 96 -5.95 -3.91 -24.27
C GLY A 96 -4.47 -3.53 -24.43
N ALA A 97 -4.01 -2.41 -23.87
CA ALA A 97 -2.62 -1.97 -23.96
C ALA A 97 -1.68 -2.66 -22.93
N TRP A 98 -2.25 -3.39 -21.97
CA TRP A 98 -1.46 -4.09 -20.95
C TRP A 98 -0.68 -5.25 -21.57
N SER A 99 0.64 -5.24 -21.41
CA SER A 99 1.54 -6.20 -22.03
C SER A 99 2.86 -6.32 -21.25
N PRO A 100 3.71 -7.32 -21.52
CA PRO A 100 5.05 -7.40 -20.91
C PRO A 100 5.93 -6.18 -21.18
N ALA A 101 5.79 -5.54 -22.34
CA ALA A 101 6.51 -4.30 -22.68
C ALA A 101 5.91 -3.06 -22.01
N ASN A 102 4.63 -3.11 -21.65
CA ASN A 102 3.90 -2.11 -20.87
C ASN A 102 3.28 -2.79 -19.65
N ALA A 103 4.10 -3.19 -18.69
CA ALA A 103 3.67 -3.94 -17.51
C ALA A 103 2.84 -3.10 -16.53
N ASN A 104 2.83 -1.77 -16.71
CA ASN A 104 2.04 -0.81 -15.94
C ASN A 104 2.18 -0.97 -14.41
N SER A 105 3.37 -1.33 -13.94
CA SER A 105 3.66 -1.48 -12.52
C SER A 105 5.17 -1.43 -12.29
N SER A 106 5.59 -0.64 -11.29
CA SER A 106 6.96 -0.61 -10.79
C SER A 106 7.18 -1.60 -9.64
N LEU A 107 6.14 -2.33 -9.22
CA LEU A 107 6.17 -3.14 -8.00
C LEU A 107 7.26 -4.23 -8.02
N TRP A 108 7.51 -4.84 -9.18
CA TRP A 108 8.61 -5.80 -9.33
C TRP A 108 9.94 -5.21 -8.86
N THR A 109 10.31 -4.07 -9.44
CA THR A 109 11.57 -3.40 -9.11
C THR A 109 11.61 -2.94 -7.65
N THR A 110 10.54 -2.32 -7.16
CA THR A 110 10.46 -1.82 -5.78
C THR A 110 10.56 -2.97 -4.76
N CYS A 111 9.83 -4.07 -4.97
CA CYS A 111 9.89 -5.21 -4.05
C CYS A 111 11.26 -5.88 -4.05
N TYR A 112 11.88 -6.11 -5.21
CA TYR A 112 13.23 -6.70 -5.24
C TYR A 112 14.31 -5.76 -4.71
N HIS A 113 14.14 -4.45 -4.85
CA HIS A 113 14.99 -3.47 -4.16
C HIS A 113 14.87 -3.63 -2.64
N GLY A 114 13.65 -3.63 -2.10
CA GLY A 114 13.42 -3.86 -0.68
C GLY A 114 13.95 -5.20 -0.18
N ILE A 115 13.76 -6.29 -0.96
CA ILE A 115 14.28 -7.63 -0.64
C ILE A 115 15.82 -7.63 -0.59
N ALA A 116 16.48 -6.97 -1.55
CA ALA A 116 17.94 -6.88 -1.57
C ALA A 116 18.47 -6.16 -0.32
N TYR A 117 17.85 -5.06 0.08
CA TYR A 117 18.22 -4.35 1.31
C TYR A 117 17.88 -5.16 2.58
N CYS A 118 16.80 -5.94 2.60
CA CYS A 118 16.53 -6.88 3.69
C CYS A 118 17.65 -7.92 3.81
N ASN A 119 18.05 -8.53 2.69
CA ASN A 119 19.12 -9.53 2.67
C ASN A 119 20.46 -8.91 3.11
N LEU A 120 20.81 -7.73 2.57
CA LEU A 120 22.00 -6.99 3.00
C LEU A 120 21.99 -6.74 4.51
N PHE A 121 20.85 -6.28 5.06
CA PHE A 121 20.72 -6.02 6.49
C PHE A 121 20.92 -7.31 7.31
N LEU A 122 20.27 -8.40 6.91
CA LEU A 122 20.31 -9.67 7.63
C LEU A 122 21.70 -10.32 7.58
N ASP A 123 22.43 -10.18 6.47
CA ASP A 123 23.74 -10.80 6.28
C ASP A 123 24.86 -9.96 6.92
N GLU A 124 24.76 -8.62 6.91
CA GLU A 124 25.89 -7.76 7.27
C GLU A 124 25.63 -6.87 8.51
N PHE A 125 24.37 -6.64 8.89
CA PHE A 125 24.00 -5.65 9.92
C PHE A 125 23.34 -6.27 11.16
N THR A 126 23.48 -7.57 11.39
CA THR A 126 23.02 -8.25 12.61
C THR A 126 24.18 -8.54 13.54
N GLY A 127 23.90 -8.62 14.86
CA GLY A 127 24.89 -9.00 15.88
C GLY A 127 25.94 -7.94 16.21
N LEU A 128 25.77 -6.68 15.82
CA LEU A 128 26.67 -5.58 16.17
C LEU A 128 26.48 -5.18 17.64
N THR A 129 27.55 -4.75 18.29
CA THR A 129 27.56 -4.39 19.73
C THR A 129 27.71 -2.89 19.98
N PHE A 130 28.15 -2.11 18.99
CA PHE A 130 28.37 -0.67 19.09
C PHE A 130 29.19 -0.25 20.33
N ASP A 131 30.36 -0.85 20.49
CA ASP A 131 31.20 -0.76 21.70
C ASP A 131 31.54 0.68 22.11
N ASP A 132 31.63 1.62 21.16
CA ASP A 132 31.86 3.04 21.42
C ASP A 132 30.74 3.72 22.23
N TYR A 133 29.55 3.10 22.32
CA TYR A 133 28.34 3.66 22.94
C TYR A 133 27.93 2.98 24.24
N VAL A 134 28.68 1.96 24.72
CA VAL A 134 28.31 1.15 25.90
C VAL A 134 28.07 1.98 27.16
N LEU A 135 28.73 3.15 27.27
CA LEU A 135 28.58 4.06 28.41
C LEU A 135 27.47 5.10 28.23
N ASP A 136 26.81 5.13 27.08
CA ASP A 136 25.73 6.07 26.83
C ASP A 136 24.48 5.68 27.61
N LYS A 137 23.82 6.68 28.20
CA LYS A 137 22.62 6.46 29.03
C LYS A 137 21.48 5.75 28.28
N ASN A 138 21.43 5.89 26.95
CA ASN A 138 20.39 5.30 26.11
C ASN A 138 20.80 3.97 25.48
N TYR A 139 22.05 3.49 25.71
CA TYR A 139 22.59 2.30 25.04
C TYR A 139 21.66 1.09 25.12
N MET A 140 21.09 0.79 26.28
CA MET A 140 20.19 -0.34 26.44
C MET A 140 18.92 -0.23 25.60
N ALA A 141 18.37 0.97 25.50
CA ALA A 141 17.18 1.23 24.68
C ALA A 141 17.49 1.15 23.18
N GLU A 142 18.63 1.67 22.77
CA GLU A 142 19.11 1.59 21.38
C GLU A 142 19.43 0.17 20.99
N MET A 143 20.10 -0.61 21.83
CA MET A 143 20.36 -2.05 21.62
C MET A 143 19.07 -2.85 21.53
N TYR A 144 18.08 -2.55 22.38
CA TYR A 144 16.78 -3.22 22.30
C TYR A 144 16.14 -3.01 20.93
N GLN A 145 16.11 -1.77 20.45
CA GLN A 145 15.54 -1.43 19.13
C GLN A 145 16.34 -2.06 18.00
N TYR A 146 17.67 -1.94 18.06
CA TYR A 146 18.56 -2.53 17.06
C TYR A 146 18.39 -4.06 16.96
N ASN A 147 18.32 -4.75 18.10
CA ASN A 147 18.10 -6.20 18.11
C ASN A 147 16.73 -6.60 17.52
N ASN A 148 15.75 -5.69 17.51
CA ASN A 148 14.46 -5.92 16.87
C ASN A 148 14.50 -5.72 15.35
N TYR A 149 15.46 -4.94 14.81
CA TYR A 149 15.53 -4.60 13.39
C TYR A 149 15.61 -5.80 12.47
N GLN A 150 16.31 -6.87 12.86
CA GLN A 150 16.38 -8.10 12.09
C GLN A 150 15.00 -8.76 11.90
N TRP A 151 14.15 -8.70 12.90
CA TRP A 151 12.79 -9.25 12.82
C TRP A 151 11.89 -8.41 11.93
N GLU A 152 12.07 -7.09 11.98
CA GLU A 152 11.38 -6.17 11.07
C GLU A 152 11.85 -6.34 9.63
N ALA A 153 13.14 -6.51 9.38
CA ALA A 153 13.68 -6.79 8.05
C ALA A 153 13.13 -8.11 7.48
N ARG A 154 13.02 -9.16 8.29
CA ARG A 154 12.40 -10.44 7.88
C ARG A 154 10.90 -10.28 7.60
N PHE A 155 10.17 -9.52 8.42
CA PHE A 155 8.77 -9.18 8.16
C PHE A 155 8.61 -8.44 6.83
N LEU A 156 9.41 -7.40 6.58
CA LEU A 156 9.34 -6.61 5.35
C LEU A 156 9.69 -7.45 4.12
N ARG A 157 10.69 -8.35 4.22
CA ARG A 157 11.03 -9.30 3.14
C ARG A 157 9.84 -10.21 2.83
N ALA A 158 9.21 -10.79 3.84
CA ALA A 158 8.02 -11.62 3.66
C ALA A 158 6.86 -10.81 3.07
N TYR A 159 6.69 -9.56 3.48
CA TYR A 159 5.68 -8.65 2.93
C TYR A 159 5.91 -8.35 1.45
N TYR A 160 7.15 -8.05 1.03
CA TYR A 160 7.48 -7.83 -0.38
C TYR A 160 7.24 -9.09 -1.23
N TYR A 161 7.54 -10.26 -0.70
CA TYR A 161 7.19 -11.51 -1.38
C TYR A 161 5.69 -11.73 -1.48
N PHE A 162 4.90 -11.30 -0.47
CA PHE A 162 3.44 -11.31 -0.57
C PHE A 162 2.94 -10.40 -1.70
N LEU A 163 3.48 -9.18 -1.82
CA LEU A 163 3.12 -8.27 -2.91
C LEU A 163 3.45 -8.87 -4.29
N LEU A 164 4.61 -9.51 -4.41
CA LEU A 164 5.05 -10.16 -5.64
C LEU A 164 4.17 -11.36 -6.01
N VAL A 165 3.94 -12.30 -5.08
CA VAL A 165 3.15 -13.51 -5.38
C VAL A 165 1.69 -13.18 -5.66
N ARG A 166 1.11 -12.22 -4.93
CA ARG A 166 -0.25 -11.71 -5.18
C ARG A 166 -0.43 -11.21 -6.61
N GLN A 167 0.60 -10.60 -7.17
CA GLN A 167 0.55 -9.92 -8.46
C GLN A 167 1.05 -10.78 -9.62
N TYR A 168 2.13 -11.54 -9.42
CA TYR A 168 2.82 -12.28 -10.50
C TYR A 168 2.70 -13.81 -10.37
N GLY A 169 2.14 -14.33 -9.29
CA GLY A 169 2.23 -15.76 -8.99
C GLY A 169 3.64 -16.15 -8.54
N GLY A 170 4.19 -17.24 -9.08
CA GLY A 170 5.56 -17.65 -8.76
C GLY A 170 6.60 -16.60 -9.17
N VAL A 171 7.61 -16.39 -8.33
CA VAL A 171 8.70 -15.41 -8.53
C VAL A 171 10.01 -15.95 -7.98
N PRO A 172 11.18 -15.43 -8.38
CA PRO A 172 12.46 -15.83 -7.78
C PRO A 172 12.50 -15.61 -6.27
N LEU A 173 12.89 -16.63 -5.50
CA LEU A 173 13.12 -16.54 -4.06
C LEU A 173 14.60 -16.26 -3.79
N ILE A 174 14.91 -15.00 -3.45
CA ILE A 174 16.25 -14.52 -3.15
C ILE A 174 16.32 -14.20 -1.66
N THR A 175 17.02 -15.04 -0.88
CA THR A 175 17.01 -14.99 0.59
C THR A 175 18.37 -14.65 1.21
N SER A 176 19.39 -14.38 0.39
CA SER A 176 20.70 -13.93 0.81
C SER A 176 21.18 -12.78 -0.06
N ASN A 177 22.16 -12.02 0.45
CA ASN A 177 22.81 -10.97 -0.31
C ASN A 177 23.58 -11.56 -1.49
N MET A 178 23.37 -11.02 -2.69
CA MET A 178 24.05 -11.45 -3.90
C MET A 178 24.16 -10.31 -4.92
N SER A 179 25.00 -10.47 -5.94
CA SER A 179 25.09 -9.48 -7.00
C SER A 179 23.78 -9.35 -7.79
N ALA A 180 23.53 -8.18 -8.36
CA ALA A 180 22.36 -7.96 -9.20
C ALA A 180 22.31 -8.89 -10.43
N ASP A 181 23.48 -9.27 -10.95
CA ASP A 181 23.61 -10.19 -12.08
C ASP A 181 23.20 -11.62 -11.67
N ASP A 182 23.67 -12.11 -10.53
CA ASP A 182 23.29 -13.42 -10.00
C ASP A 182 21.80 -13.45 -9.61
N ALA A 183 21.30 -12.39 -9.00
CA ALA A 183 19.89 -12.26 -8.63
C ALA A 183 18.98 -12.32 -9.87
N SER A 184 19.37 -11.66 -10.96
CA SER A 184 18.58 -11.65 -12.20
C SER A 184 18.46 -13.02 -12.86
N ARG A 185 19.39 -13.93 -12.60
CA ARG A 185 19.44 -15.29 -13.16
C ARG A 185 18.77 -16.35 -12.30
N GLN A 186 18.20 -15.97 -11.15
CA GLN A 186 17.49 -16.93 -10.31
C GLN A 186 16.20 -17.41 -10.99
N PRO A 187 15.94 -18.72 -10.99
CA PRO A 187 14.69 -19.26 -11.55
C PRO A 187 13.48 -18.84 -10.71
N ARG A 188 12.31 -18.90 -11.32
CA ARG A 188 11.05 -18.70 -10.59
C ARG A 188 10.78 -19.87 -9.65
N ALA A 189 10.49 -19.58 -8.39
CA ALA A 189 9.78 -20.49 -7.51
C ALA A 189 8.31 -20.53 -7.89
N THR A 190 7.62 -21.59 -7.54
CA THR A 190 6.15 -21.69 -7.67
C THR A 190 5.45 -20.74 -6.67
N ALA A 191 4.19 -20.43 -6.92
CA ALA A 191 3.40 -19.64 -5.97
C ALA A 191 3.33 -20.32 -4.60
N ASP A 192 3.15 -21.64 -4.57
CA ASP A 192 3.10 -22.45 -3.34
C ASP A 192 4.41 -22.32 -2.52
N GLU A 193 5.57 -22.38 -3.17
CA GLU A 193 6.87 -22.19 -2.52
C GLU A 193 7.02 -20.78 -1.95
N VAL A 194 6.52 -19.76 -2.66
CA VAL A 194 6.54 -18.37 -2.16
C VAL A 194 5.60 -18.20 -0.96
N PHE A 195 4.39 -18.75 -1.00
CA PHE A 195 3.48 -18.73 0.15
C PHE A 195 4.04 -19.52 1.33
N ALA A 196 4.69 -20.65 1.10
CA ALA A 196 5.36 -21.43 2.15
C ALA A 196 6.52 -20.65 2.79
N PHE A 197 7.31 -19.92 1.98
CA PHE A 197 8.36 -19.02 2.49
C PHE A 197 7.77 -17.93 3.39
N ILE A 198 6.72 -17.22 2.95
CA ILE A 198 6.06 -16.18 3.73
C ILE A 198 5.56 -16.74 5.07
N ASP A 199 4.91 -17.90 5.04
CA ASP A 199 4.39 -18.57 6.24
C ASP A 199 5.51 -18.92 7.22
N SER A 200 6.59 -19.51 6.72
CA SER A 200 7.75 -19.92 7.54
C SER A 200 8.48 -18.72 8.16
N GLU A 201 8.67 -17.63 7.41
CA GLU A 201 9.27 -16.40 7.93
C GLU A 201 8.40 -15.80 9.05
N CYS A 202 7.08 -15.65 8.79
CA CYS A 202 6.15 -15.12 9.78
C CYS A 202 6.08 -16.00 11.03
N GLU A 203 6.03 -17.34 10.90
CA GLU A 203 6.02 -18.26 12.04
C GLU A 203 7.28 -18.11 12.88
N ALA A 204 8.45 -18.02 12.25
CA ALA A 204 9.73 -17.92 12.94
C ALA A 204 9.89 -16.60 13.73
N ILE A 205 9.30 -15.51 13.27
CA ILE A 205 9.51 -14.17 13.87
C ILE A 205 8.38 -13.70 14.78
N LYS A 206 7.19 -14.30 14.72
CA LYS A 206 5.99 -13.82 15.45
C LYS A 206 6.19 -13.63 16.96
N ASP A 207 7.02 -14.45 17.58
CA ASP A 207 7.30 -14.38 19.02
C ASP A 207 8.62 -13.68 19.35
N GLN A 208 9.41 -13.30 18.34
CA GLN A 208 10.70 -12.64 18.49
C GLN A 208 10.57 -11.11 18.34
N ILE A 209 9.75 -10.67 17.39
CA ILE A 209 9.52 -9.24 17.13
C ILE A 209 8.78 -8.58 18.29
N THR A 210 9.06 -7.31 18.52
CA THR A 210 8.36 -6.50 19.54
C THR A 210 6.84 -6.68 19.46
N LYS A 211 6.22 -6.95 20.63
CA LYS A 211 4.76 -7.16 20.70
C LYS A 211 3.98 -5.85 20.53
N ASP A 212 4.37 -4.83 21.27
CA ASP A 212 3.76 -3.51 21.21
C ASP A 212 4.80 -2.46 21.61
N TYR A 213 5.04 -1.47 20.77
CA TYR A 213 5.97 -0.38 21.08
C TYR A 213 5.46 0.53 22.19
N GLY A 214 4.14 0.60 22.42
CA GLY A 214 3.52 1.37 23.50
C GLY A 214 3.78 0.80 24.89
N ASP A 215 4.16 -0.49 25.00
CA ASP A 215 4.44 -1.16 26.28
C ASP A 215 5.92 -1.07 26.70
N LEU A 216 6.79 -0.53 25.84
CA LEU A 216 8.23 -0.52 26.07
C LEU A 216 8.72 0.60 27.02
N GLY A 217 7.88 1.59 27.34
CA GLY A 217 8.28 2.72 28.16
C GLY A 217 9.52 3.43 27.60
N ASP A 218 10.55 3.61 28.43
CA ASP A 218 11.79 4.27 28.05
C ASP A 218 12.57 3.51 26.95
N LEU A 219 12.36 2.20 26.79
CA LEU A 219 12.97 1.43 25.71
C LEU A 219 12.37 1.75 24.33
N ALA A 220 11.20 2.37 24.27
CA ALA A 220 10.63 2.82 23.01
C ALA A 220 11.38 4.00 22.39
N MET A 221 12.15 4.74 23.16
CA MET A 221 12.93 5.95 22.82
C MET A 221 12.15 7.08 22.14
N SER A 222 11.11 6.75 21.38
CA SER A 222 10.33 7.76 20.66
C SER A 222 8.93 7.22 20.34
N PRO A 223 7.89 8.06 20.48
CA PRO A 223 6.56 7.75 19.95
C PRO A 223 6.55 7.47 18.43
N ALA A 224 7.59 7.91 17.72
CA ALA A 224 7.77 7.65 16.29
C ALA A 224 7.95 6.16 15.96
N ASN A 225 8.33 5.32 16.93
CA ASN A 225 8.38 3.87 16.76
C ASN A 225 6.99 3.22 16.70
N ASN A 226 5.95 3.88 17.18
CA ASN A 226 4.58 3.44 16.96
C ASN A 226 4.28 3.45 15.45
N GLY A 227 3.75 2.34 14.93
CA GLY A 227 3.49 2.13 13.51
C GLY A 227 4.58 1.36 12.77
N ARG A 228 5.71 1.04 13.40
CA ARG A 228 6.65 0.03 12.91
C ARG A 228 6.03 -1.36 13.04
N ALA A 229 6.55 -2.32 12.25
CA ALA A 229 6.07 -3.69 12.29
C ALA A 229 6.25 -4.30 13.69
N ASN A 230 5.22 -4.95 14.16
CA ASN A 230 5.18 -5.63 15.45
C ASN A 230 4.59 -7.04 15.28
N ASN A 231 4.47 -7.78 16.35
CA ASN A 231 3.89 -9.13 16.35
C ASN A 231 2.52 -9.19 15.64
N LEU A 232 1.63 -8.22 15.88
CA LEU A 232 0.30 -8.23 15.27
C LEU A 232 0.36 -8.01 13.75
N ALA A 233 1.28 -7.19 13.26
CA ALA A 233 1.52 -7.01 11.82
C ALA A 233 2.01 -8.30 11.16
N VAL A 234 2.88 -9.07 11.86
CA VAL A 234 3.34 -10.39 11.38
C VAL A 234 2.19 -11.38 11.28
N LEU A 235 1.34 -11.46 12.32
CA LEU A 235 0.15 -12.32 12.30
C LEU A 235 -0.81 -11.91 11.17
N ALA A 236 -1.00 -10.62 10.96
CA ALA A 236 -1.86 -10.08 9.91
C ALA A 236 -1.36 -10.43 8.50
N LEU A 237 -0.07 -10.27 8.23
CA LEU A 237 0.54 -10.68 6.95
C LEU A 237 0.35 -12.17 6.69
N ARG A 238 0.68 -12.99 7.69
CA ARG A 238 0.54 -14.45 7.60
C ARG A 238 -0.88 -14.88 7.28
N ALA A 239 -1.86 -14.28 7.97
CA ALA A 239 -3.28 -14.56 7.80
C ALA A 239 -3.81 -14.13 6.43
N ARG A 240 -3.42 -12.94 5.95
CA ARG A 240 -3.79 -12.48 4.60
C ARG A 240 -3.16 -13.36 3.52
N ALA A 241 -1.88 -13.71 3.65
CA ALA A 241 -1.21 -14.60 2.70
C ALA A 241 -1.88 -15.98 2.64
N ALA A 242 -2.27 -16.55 3.79
CA ALA A 242 -2.99 -17.82 3.83
C ALA A 242 -4.37 -17.75 3.15
N LEU A 243 -5.10 -16.63 3.30
CA LEU A 243 -6.38 -16.43 2.59
C LEU A 243 -6.18 -16.40 1.07
N TYR A 244 -5.15 -15.68 0.60
CA TYR A 244 -4.83 -15.63 -0.82
C TYR A 244 -4.45 -17.00 -1.36
N HIS A 245 -3.59 -17.74 -0.63
CA HIS A 245 -3.18 -19.10 -1.01
C HIS A 245 -4.38 -20.06 -1.08
N ALA A 246 -5.35 -19.94 -0.15
CA ALA A 246 -6.56 -20.75 -0.16
C ALA A 246 -7.56 -20.37 -1.26
N SER A 247 -7.42 -19.19 -1.87
CA SER A 247 -8.39 -18.67 -2.85
C SER A 247 -8.25 -19.33 -4.23
N PRO A 248 -9.33 -19.41 -5.05
CA PRO A 248 -9.40 -20.16 -6.31
C PRO A 248 -8.27 -19.91 -7.31
N LEU A 249 -7.66 -18.72 -7.33
CA LEU A 249 -6.52 -18.43 -8.22
C LEU A 249 -5.30 -19.29 -7.92
N PHE A 250 -5.05 -19.59 -6.65
CA PHE A 250 -3.89 -20.35 -6.17
C PHE A 250 -4.26 -21.75 -5.65
N ASN A 251 -5.55 -22.02 -5.46
CA ASN A 251 -6.10 -23.28 -4.95
C ASN A 251 -7.17 -23.83 -5.91
N ALA A 252 -6.77 -24.17 -7.13
CA ALA A 252 -7.69 -24.62 -8.17
C ALA A 252 -8.43 -25.92 -7.79
N ASN A 253 -7.84 -26.75 -6.94
CA ASN A 253 -8.43 -28.00 -6.46
C ASN A 253 -9.33 -27.84 -5.22
N ASN A 254 -9.50 -26.60 -4.73
CA ASN A 254 -10.26 -26.28 -3.52
C ASN A 254 -9.84 -27.13 -2.31
N ASP A 255 -8.52 -27.26 -2.09
CA ASP A 255 -7.98 -27.97 -0.93
C ASP A 255 -8.46 -27.30 0.36
N LYS A 256 -9.23 -28.06 1.14
CA LYS A 256 -9.81 -27.59 2.41
C LYS A 256 -8.77 -27.34 3.50
N ASN A 257 -7.60 -27.97 3.44
CA ASN A 257 -6.53 -27.72 4.39
C ASN A 257 -6.00 -26.28 4.28
N LEU A 258 -5.95 -25.71 3.08
CA LEU A 258 -5.57 -24.30 2.88
C LEU A 258 -6.63 -23.36 3.49
N TRP A 259 -7.92 -23.67 3.30
CA TRP A 259 -8.99 -22.90 3.94
C TRP A 259 -9.00 -23.03 5.45
N GLN A 260 -8.71 -24.23 5.98
CA GLN A 260 -8.55 -24.43 7.43
C GLN A 260 -7.42 -23.57 7.98
N LYS A 261 -6.24 -23.61 7.34
CA LYS A 261 -5.11 -22.76 7.72
C LYS A 261 -5.47 -21.28 7.67
N ALA A 262 -6.15 -20.83 6.61
CA ALA A 262 -6.62 -19.46 6.51
C ALA A 262 -7.57 -19.09 7.66
N ALA A 263 -8.51 -19.97 8.02
CA ALA A 263 -9.41 -19.75 9.15
C ALA A 263 -8.66 -19.65 10.49
N GLU A 264 -7.77 -20.59 10.78
CA GLU A 264 -6.99 -20.62 12.02
C GLU A 264 -6.13 -19.35 12.17
N LEU A 265 -5.44 -18.92 11.13
CA LEU A 265 -4.56 -17.76 11.17
C LEU A 265 -5.35 -16.43 11.26
N ASN A 266 -6.46 -16.28 10.54
CA ASN A 266 -7.31 -15.10 10.68
C ASN A 266 -7.97 -15.04 12.06
N LYS A 267 -8.36 -16.18 12.63
CA LYS A 267 -8.84 -16.25 14.03
C LYS A 267 -7.77 -15.79 15.01
N ALA A 268 -6.52 -16.21 14.84
CA ALA A 268 -5.40 -15.79 15.69
C ALA A 268 -5.19 -14.27 15.68
N VAL A 269 -5.37 -13.61 14.54
CA VAL A 269 -5.36 -12.13 14.45
C VAL A 269 -6.51 -11.53 15.26
N LEU A 270 -7.74 -12.03 15.09
CA LEU A 270 -8.90 -11.55 15.85
C LEU A 270 -8.71 -11.73 17.36
N ASP A 271 -8.18 -12.86 17.79
CA ASP A 271 -7.89 -13.13 19.21
C ASP A 271 -6.82 -12.19 19.77
N SER A 272 -5.76 -11.95 18.98
CA SER A 272 -4.71 -11.00 19.33
C SER A 272 -5.23 -9.56 19.43
N CYS A 273 -6.10 -9.15 18.51
CA CYS A 273 -6.78 -7.85 18.56
C CYS A 273 -7.68 -7.75 19.80
N SER A 274 -8.44 -8.79 20.10
CA SER A 274 -9.31 -8.85 21.29
C SER A 274 -8.51 -8.74 22.59
N ALA A 275 -7.39 -9.45 22.69
CA ALA A 275 -6.49 -9.38 23.86
C ALA A 275 -5.92 -7.97 24.06
N ARG A 276 -5.70 -7.22 22.96
CA ARG A 276 -5.28 -5.81 22.96
C ARG A 276 -6.44 -4.82 23.12
N LYS A 277 -7.67 -5.31 23.28
CA LYS A 277 -8.90 -4.49 23.38
C LYS A 277 -9.15 -3.61 22.14
N MET A 278 -8.64 -4.02 21.00
CA MET A 278 -8.91 -3.36 19.73
C MET A 278 -10.38 -3.55 19.33
N LYS A 279 -10.94 -2.55 18.67
CA LYS A 279 -12.37 -2.53 18.26
C LYS A 279 -12.49 -1.95 16.86
N LEU A 280 -13.57 -2.30 16.16
CA LEU A 280 -14.00 -1.61 14.97
C LEU A 280 -14.28 -0.14 15.32
N SER A 281 -13.69 0.78 14.58
CA SER A 281 -13.83 2.22 14.83
C SER A 281 -15.23 2.70 14.46
N THR A 282 -15.83 3.51 15.32
CA THR A 282 -17.05 4.25 15.00
C THR A 282 -16.77 5.47 14.13
N ASP A 283 -15.56 6.00 14.19
CA ASP A 283 -15.06 7.02 13.26
C ASP A 283 -14.38 6.33 12.08
N TYR A 284 -15.19 5.88 11.12
CA TYR A 284 -14.70 5.15 9.94
C TYR A 284 -13.82 6.04 9.07
N LYS A 285 -14.19 7.31 8.85
CA LYS A 285 -13.39 8.25 8.05
C LYS A 285 -12.06 8.56 8.69
N GLY A 286 -12.05 8.73 10.02
CA GLY A 286 -10.81 9.01 10.78
C GLY A 286 -9.72 7.95 10.64
N LEU A 287 -10.08 6.72 10.21
CA LEU A 287 -9.08 5.69 9.88
C LEU A 287 -8.18 6.07 8.69
N PHE A 288 -8.68 6.89 7.77
CA PHE A 288 -8.09 7.11 6.45
C PHE A 288 -7.56 8.53 6.25
N ILE A 289 -7.93 9.47 7.11
CA ILE A 289 -7.40 10.83 7.09
C ILE A 289 -6.23 10.93 8.07
N GLY A 290 -5.09 11.43 7.60
CA GLY A 290 -3.80 11.36 8.30
C GLY A 290 -3.64 12.22 9.57
N ASN A 291 -4.73 12.76 10.14
CA ASN A 291 -4.69 13.54 11.38
C ASN A 291 -4.53 12.69 12.64
N THR A 292 -4.70 11.39 12.55
CA THR A 292 -4.43 10.50 13.66
C THR A 292 -2.93 10.39 13.86
N ASN A 293 -2.43 10.95 14.95
CA ASN A 293 -1.15 10.52 15.47
C ASN A 293 -1.22 9.00 15.63
N TRP A 294 -0.21 8.30 15.12
CA TRP A 294 -0.15 6.85 15.26
C TRP A 294 -0.10 6.43 16.74
N SER A 295 0.35 7.32 17.64
CA SER A 295 0.16 7.19 19.09
C SER A 295 -1.32 7.21 19.50
N ASP A 296 -2.19 7.83 18.71
CA ASP A 296 -3.63 7.83 18.88
C ASP A 296 -4.30 6.62 18.21
N SER A 297 -3.53 5.71 17.62
CA SER A 297 -4.05 4.43 17.12
C SER A 297 -4.75 3.63 18.23
N LYS A 298 -4.42 3.91 19.49
CA LYS A 298 -5.23 3.47 20.65
C LYS A 298 -6.63 4.10 20.66
N ALA A 299 -6.83 5.27 20.08
CA ALA A 299 -8.14 5.92 20.01
C ALA A 299 -9.00 5.38 18.87
N THR A 300 -8.42 5.02 17.72
CA THR A 300 -9.15 4.34 16.64
C THR A 300 -9.24 2.84 16.88
N GLY A 301 -8.23 2.25 17.50
CA GLY A 301 -8.20 0.84 17.94
C GLY A 301 -8.37 -0.20 16.84
N GLU A 302 -8.40 0.20 15.57
CA GLU A 302 -8.68 -0.68 14.44
C GLU A 302 -7.47 -0.91 13.54
N ILE A 303 -6.58 0.08 13.39
CA ILE A 303 -5.41 0.00 12.49
C ILE A 303 -4.35 -0.92 13.12
N ILE A 304 -3.93 -1.92 12.37
CA ILE A 304 -2.89 -2.89 12.75
C ILE A 304 -1.53 -2.45 12.20
N PHE A 305 -1.48 -2.10 10.92
CA PHE A 305 -0.24 -1.69 10.25
C PHE A 305 -0.55 -0.81 9.04
N GLY A 306 0.36 0.10 8.70
CA GLY A 306 0.23 0.95 7.53
C GLY A 306 1.49 1.76 7.25
N ARG A 307 1.54 2.34 6.06
CA ARG A 307 2.62 3.21 5.62
C ARG A 307 2.28 4.66 5.94
N ARG A 308 3.08 5.29 6.79
CA ARG A 308 3.07 6.75 6.95
C ARG A 308 3.82 7.38 5.78
N MET A 309 3.21 8.33 5.11
CA MET A 309 3.93 9.08 4.08
C MET A 309 4.96 10.01 4.75
N PRO A 310 6.20 10.06 4.23
CA PRO A 310 7.31 10.74 4.91
C PRO A 310 7.15 12.27 4.95
N THR A 311 6.41 12.83 4.00
CA THR A 311 6.19 14.27 3.87
C THR A 311 4.71 14.60 3.84
N GLU A 312 4.35 15.70 4.52
CA GLU A 312 3.02 16.29 4.36
C GLU A 312 2.89 16.91 2.96
N ASN A 313 1.80 16.65 2.31
CA ASN A 313 1.47 17.23 1.01
C ASN A 313 -0.06 17.37 0.85
N ARG A 314 -0.51 17.82 -0.30
CA ARG A 314 -1.93 17.93 -0.67
C ARG A 314 -2.20 17.37 -2.09
N ASN A 315 -1.32 16.52 -2.56
CA ASN A 315 -1.42 16.03 -3.93
C ASN A 315 -2.68 15.18 -4.13
N PHE A 316 -2.99 14.31 -3.15
CA PHE A 316 -4.16 13.45 -3.23
C PHE A 316 -5.47 14.26 -3.18
N GLU A 317 -5.53 15.31 -2.35
CA GLU A 317 -6.63 16.26 -2.29
C GLU A 317 -6.76 17.03 -3.61
N THR A 318 -5.64 17.54 -4.15
CA THR A 318 -5.65 18.24 -5.44
C THR A 318 -6.17 17.36 -6.57
N TYR A 319 -5.76 16.09 -6.61
CA TYR A 319 -6.26 15.15 -7.62
C TYR A 319 -7.76 14.85 -7.46
N ASN A 320 -8.28 14.75 -6.23
CA ASN A 320 -9.60 14.17 -5.95
C ASN A 320 -10.68 15.19 -5.52
N PHE A 321 -10.33 16.45 -5.27
CA PHE A 321 -11.36 17.47 -5.01
C PHE A 321 -12.25 17.66 -6.23
N PRO A 322 -13.56 17.90 -6.04
CA PRO A 322 -14.47 18.20 -7.13
C PRO A 322 -13.98 19.36 -8.00
N VAL A 323 -14.15 19.28 -9.29
CA VAL A 323 -13.90 20.40 -10.21
C VAL A 323 -14.91 21.52 -9.98
N GLY A 324 -14.60 22.72 -10.51
CA GLY A 324 -15.55 23.85 -10.48
C GLY A 324 -15.75 24.49 -9.10
N MET A 325 -15.02 24.04 -8.07
CA MET A 325 -15.04 24.66 -6.76
C MET A 325 -14.34 26.02 -6.77
N THR A 326 -14.71 26.90 -5.86
CA THR A 326 -14.11 28.24 -5.71
C THR A 326 -13.39 28.34 -4.36
N GLY A 327 -12.59 29.41 -4.17
CA GLY A 327 -11.89 29.65 -2.91
C GLY A 327 -10.86 28.57 -2.60
N ALA A 328 -10.90 28.02 -1.42
CA ALA A 328 -9.92 27.04 -0.92
C ALA A 328 -9.89 25.73 -1.71
N GLY A 329 -10.98 25.38 -2.38
CA GLY A 329 -11.13 24.18 -3.22
C GLY A 329 -10.86 24.41 -4.70
N ALA A 330 -10.50 25.64 -5.12
CA ALA A 330 -10.26 25.94 -6.53
C ALA A 330 -9.09 25.11 -7.09
N GLY A 331 -9.28 24.53 -8.29
CA GLY A 331 -8.26 23.71 -8.93
C GLY A 331 -8.32 22.22 -8.59
N GLY A 332 -9.42 21.75 -8.00
CA GLY A 332 -9.65 20.31 -7.83
C GLY A 332 -9.68 19.56 -9.14
N GLY A 333 -9.05 18.38 -9.19
CA GLY A 333 -8.80 17.59 -10.40
C GLY A 333 -9.92 16.59 -10.75
N GLY A 334 -10.96 16.43 -9.92
CA GLY A 334 -12.03 15.45 -10.14
C GLY A 334 -11.68 14.02 -9.74
N GLY A 335 -10.57 13.52 -10.21
CA GLY A 335 -9.87 12.33 -9.74
C GLY A 335 -10.60 11.00 -9.85
N ASN A 336 -10.50 10.21 -8.80
CA ASN A 336 -11.01 8.84 -8.72
C ASN A 336 -12.52 8.86 -8.37
N CYS A 337 -13.37 8.92 -9.36
CA CYS A 337 -14.80 9.08 -9.19
C CYS A 337 -15.49 7.75 -8.88
N PRO A 338 -16.14 7.59 -7.70
CA PRO A 338 -16.88 6.38 -7.36
C PRO A 338 -17.94 6.04 -8.40
N THR A 339 -18.11 4.75 -8.68
CA THR A 339 -19.07 4.25 -9.67
C THR A 339 -20.47 4.10 -9.05
N TYR A 340 -21.49 4.01 -9.90
CA TYR A 340 -22.82 3.58 -9.47
C TYR A 340 -22.84 2.11 -9.00
N ASN A 341 -21.94 1.25 -9.56
CA ASN A 341 -21.76 -0.10 -9.06
C ASN A 341 -21.46 -0.12 -7.56
N LEU A 342 -20.55 0.75 -7.11
CA LEU A 342 -20.23 0.89 -5.69
C LEU A 342 -21.34 1.58 -4.91
N VAL A 343 -21.89 2.69 -5.43
CA VAL A 343 -22.92 3.46 -4.73
C VAL A 343 -24.18 2.64 -4.48
N SER A 344 -24.62 1.85 -5.47
CA SER A 344 -25.78 0.97 -5.35
C SER A 344 -25.56 -0.26 -4.44
N ALA A 345 -24.29 -0.55 -4.10
CA ALA A 345 -23.97 -1.62 -3.16
C ALA A 345 -24.22 -1.21 -1.70
N TYR A 346 -24.20 0.09 -1.37
CA TYR A 346 -24.56 0.56 -0.04
C TYR A 346 -26.06 0.39 0.22
N GLU A 347 -26.40 -0.08 1.40
CA GLU A 347 -27.79 -0.17 1.86
C GLU A 347 -28.27 1.18 2.44
N ASP A 348 -29.56 1.37 2.49
CA ASP A 348 -30.14 2.56 3.12
C ASP A 348 -29.74 2.64 4.60
N GLY A 349 -29.22 3.79 5.02
CA GLY A 349 -28.73 4.01 6.37
C GLY A 349 -27.29 3.51 6.63
N ASP A 350 -26.57 3.02 5.60
CA ASP A 350 -25.17 2.66 5.76
C ASP A 350 -24.29 3.91 5.96
N SER A 351 -23.79 4.08 7.18
CA SER A 351 -23.00 5.24 7.58
C SER A 351 -21.64 5.37 6.84
N ARG A 352 -21.19 4.32 6.17
CA ARG A 352 -19.93 4.34 5.38
C ARG A 352 -20.08 5.09 4.06
N LYS A 353 -21.31 5.14 3.51
CA LYS A 353 -21.57 5.78 2.21
C LYS A 353 -21.17 7.26 2.23
N GLU A 354 -21.69 8.03 3.16
CA GLU A 354 -21.42 9.47 3.26
C GLU A 354 -19.96 9.80 3.60
N GLN A 355 -19.23 8.84 4.21
CA GLN A 355 -17.83 8.96 4.57
C GLN A 355 -16.89 8.55 3.43
N THR A 356 -17.41 7.87 2.42
CA THR A 356 -16.64 7.37 1.26
C THR A 356 -16.92 8.16 -0.01
N ILE A 357 -18.16 8.62 -0.19
CA ILE A 357 -18.69 9.14 -1.45
C ILE A 357 -19.34 10.50 -1.22
N ALA A 358 -19.11 11.43 -2.16
CA ALA A 358 -19.82 12.69 -2.28
C ALA A 358 -20.83 12.63 -3.43
N CYS A 359 -22.08 12.96 -3.14
CA CYS A 359 -23.20 12.94 -4.06
C CYS A 359 -23.61 14.36 -4.47
N ASN A 360 -24.50 14.45 -5.46
CA ASN A 360 -25.16 15.70 -5.80
C ASN A 360 -25.93 16.27 -4.59
N GLY A 361 -25.72 17.55 -4.29
CA GLY A 361 -26.34 18.20 -3.14
C GLY A 361 -25.58 18.10 -1.82
N ASP A 362 -24.51 17.29 -1.73
CA ASP A 362 -23.69 17.20 -0.53
C ASP A 362 -22.90 18.48 -0.28
N SER A 363 -22.67 18.80 1.00
CA SER A 363 -21.74 19.85 1.40
C SER A 363 -20.30 19.36 1.26
N TRP A 364 -19.41 20.27 0.81
CA TRP A 364 -17.97 20.03 0.84
C TRP A 364 -17.32 21.06 1.77
N PRO A 365 -16.65 20.65 2.85
CA PRO A 365 -15.97 21.58 3.75
C PRO A 365 -14.97 22.46 3.00
N ASN A 366 -14.87 23.74 3.39
CA ASN A 366 -14.00 24.76 2.79
C ASN A 366 -14.32 25.20 1.34
N ALA A 367 -15.38 24.70 0.74
CA ALA A 367 -15.87 25.18 -0.54
C ALA A 367 -17.13 25.99 -0.34
N ASN A 368 -17.02 27.24 0.02
CA ASN A 368 -18.05 28.29 -0.03
C ASN A 368 -19.51 27.86 0.27
N THR A 369 -19.76 26.95 1.19
CA THR A 369 -21.11 26.54 1.66
C THR A 369 -22.12 26.16 0.57
N VAL A 370 -21.72 26.06 -0.71
CA VAL A 370 -22.59 25.69 -1.81
C VAL A 370 -22.60 24.17 -1.93
N PRO A 371 -23.79 23.54 -1.97
CA PRO A 371 -23.89 22.10 -2.25
C PRO A 371 -23.26 21.73 -3.59
N LEU A 372 -22.68 20.53 -3.68
CA LEU A 372 -22.13 20.01 -4.93
C LEU A 372 -23.24 19.91 -5.99
N GLU A 373 -22.92 20.36 -7.17
CA GLU A 373 -23.78 20.33 -8.36
C GLU A 373 -23.19 19.37 -9.40
N THR A 374 -23.31 18.06 -9.15
CA THR A 374 -22.76 17.01 -10.04
C THR A 374 -23.71 16.65 -11.20
N TYR A 375 -24.88 17.31 -11.26
CA TYR A 375 -25.83 17.14 -12.37
C TYR A 375 -25.28 17.73 -13.68
N TYR A 376 -25.83 17.31 -14.82
CA TYR A 376 -25.43 17.84 -16.12
C TYR A 376 -25.70 19.34 -16.23
N GLY A 377 -24.65 20.13 -16.50
CA GLY A 377 -24.70 21.58 -16.50
C GLY A 377 -24.42 22.25 -15.16
N GLY A 378 -24.29 21.49 -14.07
CA GLY A 378 -23.86 21.98 -12.75
C GLY A 378 -22.35 22.31 -12.74
N VAL A 379 -21.91 23.12 -11.77
CA VAL A 379 -20.50 23.57 -11.69
C VAL A 379 -19.51 22.44 -11.43
N ASN A 380 -19.96 21.36 -10.78
CA ASN A 380 -19.12 20.19 -10.50
C ASN A 380 -19.44 19.00 -11.43
N GLY A 381 -20.33 19.17 -12.41
CA GLY A 381 -20.81 18.14 -13.31
C GLY A 381 -20.36 18.36 -14.77
N LEU A 382 -20.64 17.35 -15.61
CA LEU A 382 -20.42 17.45 -17.05
C LEU A 382 -21.28 18.62 -17.64
N PRO A 383 -20.81 19.32 -18.67
CA PRO A 383 -19.63 19.02 -19.51
C PRO A 383 -18.31 19.71 -19.06
N ASN A 384 -18.22 20.15 -17.80
CA ASN A 384 -16.98 20.78 -17.34
C ASN A 384 -15.80 19.81 -17.47
N ALA A 385 -14.62 20.34 -17.84
CA ALA A 385 -13.42 19.54 -17.98
C ALA A 385 -13.07 18.84 -16.66
N TYR A 386 -12.74 17.55 -16.74
CA TYR A 386 -12.39 16.69 -15.63
C TYR A 386 -13.50 16.49 -14.58
N ALA A 387 -14.74 16.94 -14.87
CA ALA A 387 -15.87 16.63 -14.02
C ALA A 387 -16.14 15.13 -13.98
N THR A 388 -16.74 14.71 -12.87
CA THR A 388 -17.04 13.28 -12.67
C THR A 388 -17.86 12.68 -13.82
N PRO A 389 -17.37 11.61 -14.47
CA PRO A 389 -18.14 10.89 -15.48
C PRO A 389 -19.24 10.04 -14.85
N THR A 390 -19.12 9.75 -13.55
CA THR A 390 -20.01 8.84 -12.81
C THR A 390 -21.10 9.54 -12.01
N GLY A 391 -21.02 10.88 -11.82
CA GLY A 391 -21.94 11.66 -11.00
C GLY A 391 -21.55 11.76 -9.52
N TYR A 392 -20.42 11.15 -9.10
CA TYR A 392 -19.96 11.10 -7.71
C TYR A 392 -18.51 11.55 -7.58
N TYR A 393 -18.09 11.98 -6.37
CA TYR A 393 -16.71 12.28 -6.02
C TYR A 393 -16.25 11.49 -4.80
N LEU A 394 -14.93 11.31 -4.68
CA LEU A 394 -14.30 10.55 -3.61
C LEU A 394 -14.18 11.38 -2.33
N LYS A 395 -14.54 10.79 -1.18
CA LYS A 395 -14.28 11.32 0.16
C LYS A 395 -13.27 10.50 0.97
N LYS A 396 -13.24 9.17 0.76
CA LYS A 396 -12.34 8.29 1.51
C LYS A 396 -10.87 8.62 1.21
N TYR A 397 -10.02 8.64 2.21
CA TYR A 397 -8.64 9.12 2.17
C TYR A 397 -8.47 10.63 1.86
N VAL A 398 -9.51 11.33 1.46
CA VAL A 398 -9.45 12.76 1.16
C VAL A 398 -9.68 13.57 2.43
N THR A 399 -8.73 14.44 2.77
CA THR A 399 -8.84 15.37 3.88
C THR A 399 -9.55 16.64 3.40
N GLU A 400 -10.87 16.63 3.45
CA GLU A 400 -11.74 17.69 2.88
C GLU A 400 -11.51 19.08 3.49
N SER A 401 -10.90 19.15 4.70
CA SER A 401 -10.56 20.41 5.37
C SER A 401 -9.28 21.06 4.83
N VAL A 402 -8.52 20.39 3.97
CA VAL A 402 -7.32 20.94 3.34
C VAL A 402 -7.71 22.05 2.36
N GLN A 403 -6.96 23.16 2.42
CA GLN A 403 -7.04 24.21 1.43
C GLN A 403 -6.03 23.93 0.31
N ILE A 404 -6.53 23.53 -0.88
CA ILE A 404 -5.65 23.20 -2.01
C ILE A 404 -5.21 24.44 -2.81
N ALA A 405 -5.90 25.59 -2.65
CA ALA A 405 -5.63 26.81 -3.39
C ALA A 405 -5.65 28.08 -2.51
N GLY A 406 -5.13 29.18 -3.05
CA GLY A 406 -5.14 30.50 -2.42
C GLY A 406 -4.05 30.69 -1.36
N ASN A 407 -4.06 31.84 -0.69
CA ASN A 407 -3.04 32.24 0.29
C ASN A 407 -3.07 31.42 1.60
N GLY A 408 -4.09 30.63 1.82
CA GLY A 408 -4.24 29.72 2.96
C GLY A 408 -3.94 28.26 2.62
N ALA A 409 -3.39 27.99 1.45
CA ALA A 409 -3.08 26.62 1.03
C ALA A 409 -2.18 25.92 2.05
N ASN A 410 -2.58 24.73 2.49
CA ASN A 410 -1.90 23.94 3.52
C ASN A 410 -1.74 22.48 3.07
N THR A 411 -1.07 21.70 3.87
CA THR A 411 -0.79 20.28 3.63
C THR A 411 -1.39 19.42 4.73
N CYS A 412 -1.49 18.12 4.49
CA CYS A 412 -1.88 17.16 5.50
C CYS A 412 -0.97 15.93 5.48
N LYS A 413 -1.05 15.15 6.56
CA LYS A 413 -0.40 13.85 6.66
C LYS A 413 -1.25 12.81 5.97
N HIS A 414 -0.59 11.84 5.32
CA HIS A 414 -1.26 10.69 4.72
C HIS A 414 -0.72 9.40 5.34
N VAL A 415 -1.63 8.47 5.59
CA VAL A 415 -1.32 7.11 6.05
C VAL A 415 -2.06 6.13 5.18
N TRP A 416 -1.33 5.24 4.50
CA TRP A 416 -1.92 4.13 3.78
C TRP A 416 -2.15 2.98 4.75
N VAL A 417 -3.41 2.63 4.97
CA VAL A 417 -3.79 1.54 5.88
C VAL A 417 -3.55 0.21 5.19
N THR A 418 -2.53 -0.53 5.65
CA THR A 418 -2.18 -1.83 5.08
C THR A 418 -3.00 -2.96 5.70
N PHE A 419 -3.07 -3.01 7.03
CA PHE A 419 -3.86 -3.99 7.78
C PHE A 419 -4.74 -3.30 8.82
N ARG A 420 -6.00 -3.67 8.88
CA ARG A 420 -6.94 -3.22 9.90
C ARG A 420 -7.92 -4.33 10.31
N LEU A 421 -8.45 -4.24 11.51
CA LEU A 421 -9.31 -5.27 12.12
C LEU A 421 -10.51 -5.65 11.26
N GLY A 422 -11.15 -4.69 10.59
CA GLY A 422 -12.32 -4.93 9.73
C GLY A 422 -12.06 -5.96 8.64
N GLU A 423 -10.88 -5.93 8.03
CA GLU A 423 -10.47 -6.92 7.02
C GLU A 423 -10.50 -8.35 7.59
N PHE A 424 -9.97 -8.54 8.81
CA PHE A 424 -9.81 -9.88 9.39
C PHE A 424 -11.14 -10.50 9.84
N TYR A 425 -12.14 -9.68 10.17
CA TYR A 425 -13.52 -10.16 10.32
C TYR A 425 -14.04 -10.77 9.01
N LEU A 426 -13.83 -10.08 7.89
CA LEU A 426 -14.26 -10.54 6.57
C LEU A 426 -13.44 -11.74 6.08
N ASN A 427 -12.11 -11.72 6.28
CA ASN A 427 -11.22 -12.82 5.91
C ASN A 427 -11.59 -14.12 6.63
N TYR A 428 -11.88 -14.03 7.93
CA TYR A 428 -12.28 -15.19 8.71
C TYR A 428 -13.65 -15.71 8.30
N ALA A 429 -14.61 -14.81 8.05
CA ALA A 429 -15.92 -15.19 7.52
C ALA A 429 -15.82 -15.94 6.19
N GLU A 430 -14.97 -15.47 5.26
CA GLU A 430 -14.73 -16.13 3.98
C GLU A 430 -14.15 -17.54 4.14
N ALA A 431 -13.14 -17.67 5.01
CA ALA A 431 -12.52 -18.97 5.26
C ALA A 431 -13.52 -19.96 5.88
N LEU A 432 -14.31 -19.54 6.86
CA LEU A 432 -15.36 -20.35 7.47
C LEU A 432 -16.43 -20.76 6.45
N PHE A 433 -16.88 -19.85 5.59
CA PHE A 433 -17.85 -20.14 4.54
C PHE A 433 -17.33 -21.19 3.56
N ASN A 434 -16.07 -21.07 3.13
CA ASN A 434 -15.48 -22.04 2.23
C ASN A 434 -15.25 -23.41 2.88
N LEU A 435 -15.16 -23.50 4.19
CA LEU A 435 -15.11 -24.76 4.93
C LEU A 435 -16.48 -25.39 5.10
N SER A 436 -17.50 -24.62 5.52
CA SER A 436 -18.83 -25.12 5.83
C SER A 436 -19.71 -25.29 4.59
N GLY A 437 -19.49 -24.48 3.55
CA GLY A 437 -20.43 -24.35 2.40
C GLY A 437 -21.73 -23.64 2.76
N ASP A 438 -21.83 -23.06 3.97
CA ASP A 438 -23.02 -22.41 4.51
C ASP A 438 -22.62 -21.16 5.30
N GLY A 439 -23.42 -20.10 5.17
CA GLY A 439 -23.17 -18.83 5.86
C GLY A 439 -23.57 -18.80 7.33
N TYR A 440 -24.35 -19.75 7.80
CA TYR A 440 -25.01 -19.70 9.12
C TYR A 440 -24.62 -20.83 10.07
N THR A 441 -23.86 -21.79 9.60
CA THR A 441 -23.34 -22.93 10.38
C THR A 441 -21.84 -22.82 10.55
N ALA A 442 -21.37 -23.19 11.74
CA ALA A 442 -19.94 -23.33 11.99
C ALA A 442 -19.41 -24.58 11.26
N PRO A 443 -18.20 -24.54 10.69
CA PRO A 443 -17.57 -25.74 10.14
C PRO A 443 -17.39 -26.82 11.21
N THR A 444 -17.37 -28.08 10.79
CA THR A 444 -17.10 -29.22 11.70
C THR A 444 -15.76 -29.03 12.41
N GLY A 445 -15.76 -29.22 13.74
CA GLY A 445 -14.57 -29.03 14.57
C GLY A 445 -14.36 -27.62 15.11
N TYR A 446 -15.18 -26.65 14.68
CA TYR A 446 -15.12 -25.28 15.18
C TYR A 446 -16.18 -25.03 16.28
N ALA A 447 -15.97 -23.98 17.08
CA ALA A 447 -16.95 -23.56 18.07
C ALA A 447 -18.30 -23.20 17.40
N ALA A 448 -19.43 -23.50 18.01
CA ALA A 448 -20.76 -23.21 17.46
C ALA A 448 -21.00 -21.72 17.14
N SER A 449 -20.22 -20.81 17.73
CA SER A 449 -20.22 -19.39 17.43
C SER A 449 -19.42 -19.01 16.17
N ALA A 450 -18.62 -19.91 15.62
CA ALA A 450 -17.77 -19.65 14.44
C ALA A 450 -18.59 -19.71 13.14
N LYS A 451 -19.63 -18.88 13.06
CA LYS A 451 -20.52 -18.76 11.90
C LYS A 451 -20.04 -17.63 10.99
N PRO A 452 -19.93 -17.81 9.68
CA PRO A 452 -19.54 -16.75 8.75
C PRO A 452 -20.36 -15.47 8.94
N SER A 453 -21.69 -15.57 9.01
CA SER A 453 -22.60 -14.44 9.21
C SER A 453 -22.35 -13.65 10.49
N TYR A 454 -21.91 -14.30 11.58
CA TYR A 454 -21.60 -13.62 12.83
C TYR A 454 -20.51 -12.56 12.66
N TYR A 455 -19.43 -12.88 11.92
CA TYR A 455 -18.30 -11.98 11.72
C TYR A 455 -18.63 -10.86 10.74
N ILE A 456 -19.40 -11.12 9.70
CA ILE A 456 -19.93 -10.10 8.78
C ILE A 456 -20.83 -9.13 9.54
N ASN A 457 -21.68 -9.63 10.43
CA ASN A 457 -22.61 -8.82 11.22
C ASN A 457 -21.90 -7.87 12.21
N GLN A 458 -20.65 -8.14 12.62
CA GLN A 458 -19.87 -7.15 13.39
C GLN A 458 -19.57 -5.89 12.56
N ILE A 459 -19.21 -6.06 11.29
CA ILE A 459 -19.00 -4.95 10.35
C ILE A 459 -20.30 -4.19 10.11
N ARG A 460 -21.39 -4.90 9.82
CA ARG A 460 -22.71 -4.32 9.56
C ARG A 460 -23.23 -3.51 10.75
N LYS A 461 -23.09 -4.02 11.97
CA LYS A 461 -23.45 -3.31 13.21
C LYS A 461 -22.68 -2.00 13.38
N ARG A 462 -21.36 -2.01 13.10
CA ARG A 462 -20.56 -0.79 13.14
C ARG A 462 -21.07 0.24 12.12
N ALA A 463 -21.51 -0.22 10.94
CA ALA A 463 -22.06 0.62 9.88
C ALA A 463 -23.51 1.10 10.15
N GLY A 464 -24.14 0.68 11.25
CA GLY A 464 -25.54 1.03 11.58
C GLY A 464 -26.58 0.14 10.88
N LEU A 465 -26.16 -0.96 10.28
CA LEU A 465 -27.03 -1.86 9.52
C LEU A 465 -27.57 -3.00 10.37
N LYS A 466 -28.67 -3.58 9.92
CA LYS A 466 -29.21 -4.83 10.45
C LYS A 466 -28.29 -6.00 10.12
N ASP A 467 -28.43 -7.08 10.87
CA ASP A 467 -27.78 -8.35 10.55
C ASP A 467 -28.18 -8.80 9.14
N MET A 468 -27.30 -9.58 8.49
CA MET A 468 -27.61 -10.19 7.20
C MET A 468 -28.89 -11.00 7.27
N GLU A 469 -29.64 -11.02 6.18
CA GLU A 469 -30.80 -11.89 6.01
C GLU A 469 -30.42 -13.35 6.31
N THR A 470 -31.29 -14.07 7.00
CA THR A 470 -31.07 -15.48 7.36
C THR A 470 -31.67 -16.40 6.31
N GLY A 471 -31.04 -17.57 6.10
CA GLY A 471 -31.56 -18.59 5.19
C GLY A 471 -31.25 -18.35 3.71
N LEU A 472 -30.32 -17.48 3.39
CA LEU A 472 -29.80 -17.34 2.02
C LEU A 472 -29.19 -18.66 1.53
N SER A 473 -29.35 -18.95 0.25
CA SER A 473 -28.58 -20.03 -0.38
C SER A 473 -27.09 -19.76 -0.29
N ALA A 474 -26.24 -20.79 -0.45
CA ALA A 474 -24.79 -20.61 -0.47
C ALA A 474 -24.34 -19.58 -1.52
N ALA A 475 -24.99 -19.57 -2.69
CA ALA A 475 -24.67 -18.62 -3.77
C ALA A 475 -25.06 -17.18 -3.39
N ASP A 476 -26.26 -16.99 -2.82
CA ASP A 476 -26.74 -15.67 -2.39
C ASP A 476 -25.95 -15.15 -1.19
N PHE A 477 -25.58 -16.04 -0.26
CA PHE A 477 -24.70 -15.67 0.85
C PHE A 477 -23.33 -15.21 0.35
N LYS A 478 -22.73 -15.94 -0.60
CA LYS A 478 -21.47 -15.54 -1.23
C LYS A 478 -21.59 -14.16 -1.87
N ALA A 479 -22.64 -13.91 -2.64
CA ALA A 479 -22.86 -12.60 -3.26
C ALA A 479 -23.02 -11.47 -2.22
N ALA A 480 -23.76 -11.73 -1.14
CA ALA A 480 -23.93 -10.78 -0.04
C ALA A 480 -22.60 -10.53 0.72
N TYR A 481 -21.78 -11.54 0.93
CA TYR A 481 -20.45 -11.42 1.49
C TYR A 481 -19.53 -10.58 0.59
N GLU A 482 -19.48 -10.87 -0.71
CA GLU A 482 -18.67 -10.14 -1.68
C GLU A 482 -19.08 -8.67 -1.75
N LYS A 483 -20.37 -8.39 -1.67
CA LYS A 483 -20.93 -7.04 -1.58
C LYS A 483 -20.49 -6.33 -0.30
N GLU A 484 -20.59 -6.99 0.87
CA GLU A 484 -20.17 -6.40 2.15
C GLU A 484 -18.67 -6.08 2.14
N ARG A 485 -17.83 -6.99 1.59
CA ARG A 485 -16.40 -6.77 1.44
C ARG A 485 -16.08 -5.63 0.47
N PHE A 486 -16.82 -5.51 -0.62
CA PHE A 486 -16.72 -4.42 -1.59
C PHE A 486 -16.96 -3.05 -0.95
N VAL A 487 -18.02 -2.93 -0.17
CA VAL A 487 -18.40 -1.69 0.53
C VAL A 487 -17.42 -1.36 1.66
N GLU A 488 -17.08 -2.36 2.48
CA GLU A 488 -16.22 -2.17 3.65
C GLU A 488 -14.80 -1.74 3.27
N LEU A 489 -14.21 -2.40 2.27
CA LEU A 489 -12.82 -2.22 1.87
C LEU A 489 -12.64 -1.35 0.63
N ALA A 490 -13.69 -0.61 0.23
CA ALA A 490 -13.64 0.29 -0.92
C ALA A 490 -12.46 1.25 -0.83
N PHE A 491 -11.73 1.44 -1.93
CA PHE A 491 -10.54 2.30 -2.07
C PHE A 491 -9.33 1.93 -1.20
N GLU A 492 -9.28 0.73 -0.62
CA GLU A 492 -8.13 0.26 0.17
C GLU A 492 -7.21 -0.70 -0.62
N GLY A 493 -7.37 -0.75 -1.94
CA GLY A 493 -6.56 -1.61 -2.83
C GLY A 493 -6.94 -3.09 -2.79
N HIS A 494 -8.05 -3.46 -2.12
CA HIS A 494 -8.50 -4.86 -2.01
C HIS A 494 -9.23 -5.36 -3.25
N ARG A 495 -10.20 -4.60 -3.76
CA ARG A 495 -11.12 -5.03 -4.82
C ARG A 495 -10.41 -5.58 -6.04
N PHE A 496 -9.35 -4.89 -6.49
CA PHE A 496 -8.56 -5.31 -7.66
C PHE A 496 -8.01 -6.74 -7.53
N PHE A 497 -7.56 -7.10 -6.33
CA PHE A 497 -7.01 -8.43 -6.07
C PHE A 497 -8.08 -9.43 -5.62
N ASP A 498 -9.12 -9.02 -4.93
CA ASP A 498 -10.20 -9.90 -4.47
C ASP A 498 -10.90 -10.60 -5.64
N VAL A 499 -11.34 -9.84 -6.65
CA VAL A 499 -12.03 -10.41 -7.80
C VAL A 499 -11.10 -11.29 -8.66
N ARG A 500 -9.77 -11.03 -8.61
CA ARG A 500 -8.76 -11.88 -9.26
C ARG A 500 -8.54 -13.17 -8.51
N ARG A 501 -8.33 -13.10 -7.20
CA ARG A 501 -8.13 -14.32 -6.39
C ARG A 501 -9.37 -15.22 -6.34
N TRP A 502 -10.58 -14.64 -6.47
CA TRP A 502 -11.83 -15.39 -6.62
C TRP A 502 -12.03 -15.96 -8.03
N LYS A 503 -11.26 -15.50 -9.03
CA LYS A 503 -11.44 -15.78 -10.46
C LYS A 503 -12.81 -15.34 -10.98
N GLU A 504 -13.25 -14.15 -10.60
CA GLU A 504 -14.53 -13.53 -10.95
C GLU A 504 -14.39 -12.12 -11.54
N ALA A 505 -13.19 -11.77 -12.04
CA ALA A 505 -12.93 -10.42 -12.51
C ALA A 505 -13.78 -10.04 -13.76
N ASP A 506 -14.07 -10.97 -14.64
CA ASP A 506 -14.95 -10.79 -15.79
C ASP A 506 -16.37 -10.38 -15.40
N LYS A 507 -16.89 -10.90 -14.29
CA LYS A 507 -18.21 -10.58 -13.73
C LYS A 507 -18.28 -9.11 -13.29
N TYR A 508 -17.21 -8.57 -12.74
CA TYR A 508 -17.24 -7.27 -12.04
C TYR A 508 -16.65 -6.12 -12.86
N PHE A 509 -15.72 -6.38 -13.78
CA PHE A 509 -14.94 -5.32 -14.43
C PHE A 509 -15.43 -4.89 -15.81
N THR A 510 -16.41 -5.54 -16.39
CA THR A 510 -16.77 -5.29 -17.80
C THR A 510 -17.69 -4.09 -17.99
N ASN A 511 -18.69 -3.91 -17.13
CA ASN A 511 -19.69 -2.84 -17.25
C ASN A 511 -19.61 -1.89 -16.07
N ILE A 512 -19.03 -0.74 -16.29
CA ILE A 512 -18.88 0.30 -15.28
C ILE A 512 -20.00 1.32 -15.44
N GLN A 513 -20.76 1.49 -14.39
CA GLN A 513 -21.92 2.37 -14.37
C GLN A 513 -21.66 3.65 -13.58
N GLY A 514 -22.21 4.74 -14.05
CA GLY A 514 -22.42 5.98 -13.35
C GLY A 514 -23.89 6.32 -13.29
N ILE A 515 -24.19 7.55 -12.88
CA ILE A 515 -25.56 8.07 -12.84
C ILE A 515 -25.66 9.33 -13.70
N ASP A 516 -26.71 9.44 -14.50
CA ASP A 516 -27.06 10.64 -15.22
C ASP A 516 -28.04 11.44 -14.37
N ILE A 517 -27.61 12.60 -13.88
CA ILE A 517 -28.40 13.48 -13.02
C ILE A 517 -28.84 14.67 -13.85
N LYS A 518 -30.16 14.89 -13.98
CA LYS A 518 -30.73 16.03 -14.69
C LYS A 518 -31.59 16.85 -13.78
N LYS A 519 -31.38 18.17 -13.78
CA LYS A 519 -32.23 19.14 -13.09
C LYS A 519 -33.47 19.42 -13.95
N THR A 520 -34.65 19.21 -13.39
CA THR A 520 -35.91 19.46 -14.03
C THR A 520 -36.29 20.94 -13.95
N ALA A 521 -37.27 21.39 -14.72
CA ALA A 521 -37.68 22.80 -14.75
C ALA A 521 -38.21 23.32 -13.40
N ASP A 522 -38.74 22.44 -12.56
CA ASP A 522 -39.22 22.74 -11.19
C ASP A 522 -38.09 22.61 -10.13
N GLY A 523 -36.85 22.40 -10.57
CA GLY A 523 -35.69 22.36 -9.69
C GLY A 523 -35.42 21.00 -9.01
N GLN A 524 -36.22 19.98 -9.30
CA GLN A 524 -36.01 18.62 -8.83
C GLN A 524 -34.91 17.93 -9.65
N PHE A 525 -34.46 16.75 -9.20
CA PHE A 525 -33.49 15.96 -9.91
C PHE A 525 -34.06 14.61 -10.34
N THR A 526 -33.76 14.21 -11.56
CA THR A 526 -33.98 12.85 -12.02
C THR A 526 -32.63 12.14 -12.14
N GLU A 527 -32.56 10.93 -11.64
CA GLU A 527 -31.35 10.11 -11.59
C GLU A 527 -31.57 8.82 -12.39
N THR A 528 -30.71 8.56 -13.36
CA THR A 528 -30.80 7.38 -14.21
C THR A 528 -29.44 6.71 -14.35
N PRO A 529 -29.29 5.43 -13.94
CA PRO A 529 -28.05 4.68 -14.19
C PRO A 529 -27.67 4.65 -15.68
N LYS A 530 -26.39 4.85 -15.98
CA LYS A 530 -25.85 4.76 -17.35
C LYS A 530 -24.51 4.05 -17.35
N THR A 531 -24.21 3.33 -18.44
CA THR A 531 -22.88 2.80 -18.67
C THR A 531 -21.93 3.96 -19.01
N VAL A 532 -20.87 4.13 -18.24
CA VAL A 532 -19.84 5.15 -18.44
C VAL A 532 -18.60 4.58 -19.09
N GLN A 533 -18.33 3.28 -18.88
CA GLN A 533 -17.16 2.61 -19.41
C GLN A 533 -17.44 1.13 -19.64
N THR A 534 -17.04 0.60 -20.80
CA THR A 534 -17.01 -0.85 -21.06
C THR A 534 -15.56 -1.27 -21.13
N ARG A 535 -15.16 -2.23 -20.31
CA ARG A 535 -13.78 -2.66 -20.13
C ARG A 535 -13.55 -4.03 -20.74
N GLN A 536 -12.33 -4.25 -21.21
CA GLN A 536 -11.91 -5.54 -21.74
C GLN A 536 -11.34 -6.41 -20.62
N TRP A 537 -11.71 -7.69 -20.62
CA TRP A 537 -11.13 -8.70 -19.73
C TRP A 537 -10.60 -9.88 -20.55
N ASN A 538 -9.49 -10.44 -20.08
CA ASN A 538 -8.94 -11.68 -20.59
C ASN A 538 -8.31 -12.44 -19.41
N ASP A 539 -8.43 -13.77 -19.37
CA ASP A 539 -8.00 -14.60 -18.25
C ASP A 539 -6.49 -14.51 -17.93
N LYS A 540 -5.65 -14.15 -18.90
CA LYS A 540 -4.25 -13.84 -18.62
C LYS A 540 -4.08 -12.72 -17.60
N MET A 541 -5.07 -11.82 -17.48
CA MET A 541 -5.05 -10.66 -16.58
C MET A 541 -5.29 -11.02 -15.09
N TYR A 542 -5.54 -12.29 -14.76
CA TYR A 542 -5.56 -12.75 -13.37
C TYR A 542 -4.21 -12.54 -12.69
N LEU A 543 -3.12 -12.72 -13.43
CA LEU A 543 -1.76 -12.40 -12.98
C LEU A 543 -1.15 -11.35 -13.91
N PHE A 544 -0.27 -10.53 -13.37
CA PHE A 544 0.44 -9.52 -14.15
C PHE A 544 1.46 -10.16 -15.08
N PRO A 545 1.76 -9.52 -16.23
CA PRO A 545 2.93 -9.91 -17.02
C PRO A 545 4.20 -9.62 -16.23
N ILE A 546 5.16 -10.54 -16.28
CA ILE A 546 6.51 -10.24 -15.84
C ILE A 546 7.08 -9.22 -16.82
N PRO A 547 7.69 -8.11 -16.35
CA PRO A 547 8.23 -7.11 -17.24
C PRO A 547 9.22 -7.70 -18.24
N GLN A 548 9.07 -7.37 -19.51
CA GLN A 548 9.92 -7.93 -20.58
C GLN A 548 11.40 -7.67 -20.34
N SER A 549 11.73 -6.50 -19.77
CA SER A 549 13.11 -6.16 -19.40
C SER A 549 13.72 -7.19 -18.43
N GLU A 550 12.94 -7.68 -17.47
CA GLU A 550 13.41 -8.64 -16.47
C GLU A 550 13.60 -10.03 -17.09
N ILE A 551 12.70 -10.45 -17.98
CA ILE A 551 12.86 -11.69 -18.75
C ILE A 551 14.13 -11.64 -19.59
N LEU A 552 14.41 -10.53 -20.27
CA LEU A 552 15.61 -10.36 -21.09
C LEU A 552 16.89 -10.38 -20.24
N LYS A 553 16.90 -9.71 -19.08
CA LYS A 553 18.02 -9.70 -18.14
C LYS A 553 18.31 -11.09 -17.58
N SER A 554 17.30 -11.92 -17.43
CA SER A 554 17.42 -13.24 -16.81
C SER A 554 18.20 -14.26 -17.65
N GLY A 555 18.46 -13.96 -18.93
CA GLY A 555 19.14 -14.92 -19.83
C GLY A 555 18.36 -16.23 -20.04
N GLY A 556 17.04 -16.23 -19.83
CA GLY A 556 16.17 -17.40 -20.00
C GLY A 556 15.78 -18.08 -18.67
N ALA A 557 16.24 -17.58 -17.52
CA ALA A 557 15.86 -18.13 -16.22
C ALA A 557 14.39 -17.81 -15.85
N LEU A 558 13.86 -16.67 -16.34
CA LEU A 558 12.47 -16.28 -16.12
C LEU A 558 11.60 -16.64 -17.32
N THR A 559 10.48 -17.29 -17.04
CA THR A 559 9.40 -17.56 -18.02
C THR A 559 8.22 -16.65 -17.76
N GLN A 560 7.53 -16.25 -18.82
CA GLN A 560 6.33 -15.39 -18.73
C GLN A 560 5.14 -16.13 -18.12
N ASN A 561 4.20 -15.40 -17.55
CA ASN A 561 2.91 -15.92 -17.15
C ASN A 561 2.08 -16.35 -18.39
N PRO A 562 1.26 -17.40 -18.28
CA PRO A 562 0.49 -17.92 -19.41
C PRO A 562 -0.38 -16.84 -20.07
N GLY A 563 -0.35 -16.80 -21.40
CA GLY A 563 -1.17 -15.88 -22.21
C GLY A 563 -0.55 -14.49 -22.45
N TRP A 564 0.55 -14.17 -21.78
CA TRP A 564 1.29 -12.92 -21.98
C TRP A 564 2.42 -13.00 -22.98
#